data_694e712cca9d99530446cd7d41686ab6
#
_entry.id   694e712cca9d99530446cd7d41686ab6
#
_cell.length_a   1.000
_cell.length_b   1.000
_cell.length_c   1.000
_cell.angle_alpha   90.00
_cell.angle_beta   90.00
_cell.angle_gamma   90.00
#
_symmetry.space_group_name_H-M   'P 1'
#
loop_
_entity.id
_entity.type
_entity.pdbx_description
1 polymer ?
#
loop_
_entity_poly.entity_id
_entity_poly.type
_entity_poly.pdbx_seq_one_letter_code
_entity_poly.pdbx_strand_id
1 'polypeptide(L)'
;MHVISLIVKNEFGVMQRVMGEFTRNKINVETIVVGKCEVPKRSRMVLSVIDKDAAETAMGRLRKLQDVYDAELIPSEGQSAYALISTSNGNVGLVGGAAQVEEIIERSQSEKYVMALNAL
;
A
#
# COMPACT_ATOMS: atom_id res chain seq x y z
N MET A 1 0.61 -5.12 -10.10
CA MET A 1 1.47 -4.68 -8.97
C MET A 1 1.55 -5.73 -7.90
N HIS A 2 2.65 -5.74 -7.19
CA HIS A 2 2.88 -6.63 -6.06
C HIS A 2 2.61 -5.86 -4.77
N VAL A 3 1.76 -6.38 -3.92
CA VAL A 3 1.29 -5.70 -2.71
C VAL A 3 1.81 -6.43 -1.48
N ILE A 4 2.42 -5.66 -0.58
CA ILE A 4 2.96 -6.13 0.68
C ILE A 4 2.13 -5.54 1.81
N SER A 5 1.62 -6.40 2.70
CA SER A 5 0.89 -5.96 3.89
C SER A 5 1.73 -6.24 5.12
N LEU A 6 1.89 -5.23 5.96
CA LEU A 6 2.67 -5.29 7.19
C LEU A 6 1.82 -4.96 8.39
N ILE A 7 2.10 -5.63 9.50
CA ILE A 7 1.67 -5.18 10.81
C ILE A 7 2.91 -4.68 11.52
N VAL A 8 2.91 -3.44 11.92
CA VAL A 8 4.07 -2.79 12.54
C VAL A 8 3.72 -2.15 13.87
N LYS A 9 4.74 -1.90 14.67
CA LYS A 9 4.60 -1.15 15.91
C LYS A 9 4.20 0.29 15.59
N ASN A 10 3.14 0.79 16.25
CA ASN A 10 2.72 2.18 16.07
C ASN A 10 3.55 3.08 16.96
N GLU A 11 4.73 3.45 16.50
CA GLU A 11 5.70 4.24 17.25
C GLU A 11 6.47 5.14 16.32
N PHE A 12 6.92 6.25 16.84
CA PHE A 12 7.69 7.24 16.09
C PHE A 12 8.93 6.59 15.44
N GLY A 13 9.15 6.89 14.17
CA GLY A 13 10.32 6.41 13.44
C GLY A 13 10.16 5.05 12.76
N VAL A 14 9.12 4.27 13.09
CA VAL A 14 8.92 2.94 12.47
C VAL A 14 8.72 3.05 10.97
N MET A 15 7.91 4.00 10.52
CA MET A 15 7.68 4.21 9.10
C MET A 15 8.99 4.53 8.35
N GLN A 16 9.85 5.35 8.94
CA GLN A 16 11.15 5.67 8.35
C GLN A 16 12.04 4.43 8.23
N ARG A 17 12.04 3.57 9.24
CA ARG A 17 12.83 2.34 9.19
C ARG A 17 12.31 1.38 8.12
N VAL A 18 11.01 1.25 8.01
CA VAL A 18 10.39 0.43 6.96
C VAL A 18 10.75 0.98 5.58
N MET A 19 10.52 2.27 5.35
CA MET A 19 10.83 2.89 4.05
C MET A 19 12.31 2.86 3.73
N GLY A 20 13.16 2.89 4.76
CA GLY A 20 14.61 2.77 4.59
C GLY A 20 15.02 1.47 3.92
N GLU A 21 14.30 0.36 4.15
CA GLU A 21 14.60 -0.90 3.49
C GLU A 21 14.36 -0.83 1.98
N PHE A 22 13.32 -0.13 1.56
CA PHE A 22 13.07 0.09 0.14
C PHE A 22 14.14 1.00 -0.47
N THR A 23 14.48 2.08 0.20
CA THR A 23 15.47 3.04 -0.27
C THR A 23 16.84 2.40 -0.43
N ARG A 24 17.30 1.64 0.57
CA ARG A 24 18.62 0.99 0.52
C ARG A 24 18.73 -0.03 -0.60
N ASN A 25 17.63 -0.67 -0.96
CA ASN A 25 17.60 -1.67 -2.02
C ASN A 25 17.15 -1.09 -3.36
N LYS A 26 17.04 0.23 -3.46
CA LYS A 26 16.64 0.96 -4.69
C LYS A 26 15.29 0.49 -5.23
N ILE A 27 14.36 0.22 -4.34
CA ILE A 27 13.00 -0.22 -4.69
C ILE A 27 12.06 0.97 -4.59
N ASN A 28 11.38 1.29 -5.70
CA ASN A 28 10.39 2.35 -5.70
C ASN A 28 9.04 1.83 -5.20
N VAL A 29 8.47 2.54 -4.24
CA VAL A 29 7.12 2.25 -3.73
C VAL A 29 6.13 3.06 -4.54
N GLU A 30 5.21 2.37 -5.22
CA GLU A 30 4.22 3.01 -6.08
C GLU A 30 3.05 3.59 -5.28
N THR A 31 2.55 2.84 -4.31
CA THR A 31 1.48 3.31 -3.42
C THR A 31 1.74 2.85 -2.00
N ILE A 32 1.24 3.63 -1.03
CA ILE A 32 1.33 3.29 0.38
C ILE A 32 0.08 3.75 1.12
N VAL A 33 -0.43 2.88 1.99
CA VAL A 33 -1.50 3.18 2.92
C VAL A 33 -1.02 2.79 4.31
N VAL A 34 -1.21 3.68 5.28
CA VAL A 34 -0.90 3.41 6.68
C VAL A 34 -2.07 3.82 7.53
N GLY A 35 -2.49 2.98 8.44
CA GLY A 35 -3.59 3.31 9.32
C GLY A 35 -3.67 2.45 10.56
N LYS A 36 -4.58 2.82 11.44
CA LYS A 36 -4.91 2.03 12.62
C LYS A 36 -5.46 0.68 12.18
N CYS A 37 -5.20 -0.33 12.97
CA CYS A 37 -5.74 -1.66 12.72
C CYS A 37 -6.42 -2.20 13.99
N GLU A 38 -6.91 -3.42 13.89
CA GLU A 38 -7.64 -4.08 14.99
C GLU A 38 -6.79 -4.36 16.23
N VAL A 39 -5.45 -4.33 16.10
CA VAL A 39 -4.55 -4.58 17.22
C VAL A 39 -4.11 -3.24 17.84
N PRO A 40 -4.40 -3.00 19.14
CA PRO A 40 -3.97 -1.76 19.79
C PRO A 40 -2.45 -1.58 19.74
N LYS A 41 -2.01 -0.34 19.55
CA LYS A 41 -0.59 0.06 19.49
C LYS A 41 0.16 -0.48 18.27
N ARG A 42 -0.58 -0.99 17.28
CA ARG A 42 -0.02 -1.44 16.00
C ARG A 42 -0.71 -0.71 14.86
N SER A 43 -0.04 -0.70 13.71
CA SER A 43 -0.59 -0.13 12.47
C SER A 43 -0.46 -1.14 11.35
N ARG A 44 -1.37 -1.05 10.38
CA ARG A 44 -1.23 -1.81 9.15
C ARG A 44 -0.68 -0.87 8.08
N MET A 45 0.39 -1.34 7.41
CA MET A 45 0.98 -0.64 6.27
C MET A 45 0.81 -1.53 5.04
N VAL A 46 0.31 -0.97 3.97
CA VAL A 46 0.16 -1.68 2.70
C VAL A 46 0.91 -0.90 1.64
N LEU A 47 1.92 -1.54 1.06
CA LEU A 47 2.79 -0.92 0.05
C LEU A 47 2.71 -1.70 -1.25
N SER A 48 2.86 -1.03 -2.37
CA SER A 48 2.89 -1.70 -3.67
C SER A 48 4.15 -1.36 -4.44
N VAL A 49 4.67 -2.37 -5.14
CA VAL A 49 5.84 -2.24 -6.02
C VAL A 49 5.53 -2.92 -7.35
N ILE A 50 6.24 -2.52 -8.41
CA ILE A 50 5.98 -3.06 -9.75
C ILE A 50 6.64 -4.43 -9.94
N ASP A 51 7.87 -4.59 -9.46
CA ASP A 51 8.70 -5.74 -9.77
C ASP A 51 8.56 -6.85 -8.73
N LYS A 52 8.33 -8.07 -9.18
CA LYS A 52 8.20 -9.25 -8.31
C LYS A 52 9.46 -9.51 -7.50
N ASP A 53 10.62 -9.42 -8.14
CA ASP A 53 11.90 -9.67 -7.45
C ASP A 53 12.15 -8.61 -6.37
N ALA A 54 11.78 -7.37 -6.66
CA ALA A 54 11.86 -6.29 -5.68
C ALA A 54 10.95 -6.55 -4.48
N ALA A 55 9.74 -7.05 -4.72
CA ALA A 55 8.81 -7.40 -3.64
C ALA A 55 9.38 -8.49 -2.74
N GLU A 56 9.94 -9.54 -3.33
CA GLU A 56 10.55 -10.64 -2.58
C GLU A 56 11.76 -10.17 -1.76
N THR A 57 12.60 -9.34 -2.35
CA THR A 57 13.75 -8.75 -1.65
C THR A 57 13.27 -7.91 -0.46
N ALA A 58 12.27 -7.06 -0.68
CA ALA A 58 11.70 -6.24 0.39
C ALA A 58 11.14 -7.10 1.51
N MET A 59 10.40 -8.16 1.19
CA MET A 59 9.85 -9.07 2.19
C MET A 59 10.94 -9.66 3.07
N GLY A 60 12.03 -10.11 2.48
CA GLY A 60 13.15 -10.68 3.24
C GLY A 60 13.78 -9.69 4.20
N ARG A 61 13.89 -8.42 3.79
CA ARG A 61 14.46 -7.36 4.62
C ARG A 61 13.51 -6.93 5.72
N LEU A 62 12.23 -6.76 5.38
CA LEU A 62 11.22 -6.31 6.34
C LEU A 62 11.03 -7.28 7.49
N ARG A 63 11.07 -8.58 7.21
CA ARG A 63 10.93 -9.62 8.23
C ARG A 63 12.04 -9.60 9.28
N LYS A 64 13.17 -8.95 8.98
CA LYS A 64 14.30 -8.83 9.92
C LYS A 64 14.17 -7.64 10.85
N LEU A 65 13.24 -6.73 10.61
CA LEU A 65 13.05 -5.56 11.46
C LEU A 65 12.26 -5.94 12.72
N GLN A 66 12.74 -5.50 13.89
CA GLN A 66 12.05 -5.76 15.16
C GLN A 66 10.66 -5.16 15.22
N ASP A 67 10.47 -4.01 14.58
CA ASP A 67 9.20 -3.28 14.60
C ASP A 67 8.15 -3.88 13.69
N VAL A 68 8.51 -4.85 12.85
CA VAL A 68 7.60 -5.53 11.93
C VAL A 68 7.18 -6.86 12.57
N TYR A 69 5.91 -6.96 12.91
CA TYR A 69 5.35 -8.16 13.55
C TYR A 69 4.88 -9.19 12.55
N ASP A 70 4.44 -8.75 11.38
CA ASP A 70 3.97 -9.62 10.33
C ASP A 70 4.19 -8.95 8.98
N ALA A 71 4.45 -9.77 7.95
CA ALA A 71 4.65 -9.32 6.59
C ALA A 71 4.18 -10.41 5.63
N GLU A 72 3.31 -10.04 4.69
CA GLU A 72 2.82 -10.99 3.70
C GLU A 72 2.65 -10.35 2.33
N LEU A 73 2.81 -11.16 1.28
CA LEU A 73 2.47 -10.78 -0.08
C LEU A 73 1.00 -11.08 -0.32
N ILE A 74 0.27 -10.11 -0.85
CA ILE A 74 -1.16 -10.24 -1.07
C ILE A 74 -1.42 -10.68 -2.51
N PRO A 75 -2.13 -11.80 -2.72
CA PRO A 75 -2.47 -12.24 -4.07
C PRO A 75 -3.42 -11.24 -4.76
N SER A 76 -3.44 -11.27 -6.10
CA SER A 76 -4.22 -10.31 -6.89
C SER A 76 -5.68 -10.23 -6.49
N GLU A 77 -6.29 -11.36 -6.17
CA GLU A 77 -7.71 -11.43 -5.78
C GLU A 77 -7.99 -10.83 -4.41
N GLY A 78 -6.95 -10.63 -3.58
CA GLY A 78 -7.08 -10.00 -2.28
C GLY A 78 -6.80 -8.50 -2.29
N GLN A 79 -6.46 -7.94 -3.44
CA GLN A 79 -6.09 -6.53 -3.55
C GLN A 79 -7.31 -5.65 -3.72
N SER A 80 -7.40 -4.62 -2.90
CA SER A 80 -8.40 -3.56 -2.99
C SER A 80 -7.71 -2.26 -3.35
N ALA A 81 -8.49 -1.24 -3.66
CA ALA A 81 -7.96 0.10 -3.91
C ALA A 81 -8.90 1.15 -3.35
N TYR A 82 -8.31 2.27 -2.97
CA TYR A 82 -9.01 3.50 -2.64
C TYR A 82 -8.60 4.54 -3.66
N ALA A 83 -9.53 5.38 -4.05
CA ALA A 83 -9.21 6.52 -4.91
C ALA A 83 -10.08 7.71 -4.56
N LEU A 84 -9.51 8.89 -4.74
CA LEU A 84 -10.24 10.12 -4.72
C LEU A 84 -10.06 10.74 -6.10
N ILE A 85 -11.17 11.04 -6.77
CA ILE A 85 -11.15 11.61 -8.11
C ILE A 85 -11.88 12.95 -8.12
N SER A 86 -11.42 13.87 -8.96
CA SER A 86 -12.11 15.12 -9.17
C SER A 86 -13.15 14.98 -10.27
N THR A 87 -14.34 15.53 -10.05
CA THR A 87 -15.40 15.57 -11.05
C THR A 87 -15.95 16.98 -11.16
N SER A 88 -16.77 17.23 -12.17
CA SER A 88 -17.43 18.53 -12.33
C SER A 88 -18.34 18.86 -11.15
N ASN A 89 -18.80 17.87 -10.41
CA ASN A 89 -19.71 18.05 -9.28
C ASN A 89 -19.00 17.91 -7.91
N GLY A 90 -17.68 17.95 -7.90
CA GLY A 90 -16.89 17.80 -6.69
C GLY A 90 -16.07 16.50 -6.69
N ASN A 91 -15.49 16.20 -5.55
CA ASN A 91 -14.65 14.99 -5.42
C ASN A 91 -15.49 13.78 -5.06
N VAL A 92 -15.13 12.63 -5.63
CA VAL A 92 -15.79 11.35 -5.38
C VAL A 92 -14.77 10.34 -4.88
N GLY A 93 -15.10 9.65 -3.79
CA GLY A 93 -14.29 8.56 -3.27
C GLY A 93 -14.73 7.22 -3.84
N LEU A 94 -13.75 6.41 -4.20
CA LEU A 94 -13.97 5.05 -4.73
C LEU A 94 -13.28 4.05 -3.82
N VAL A 95 -13.96 2.95 -3.53
CA VAL A 95 -13.41 1.82 -2.77
C VAL A 95 -13.92 0.53 -3.42
N GLY A 96 -13.03 -0.41 -3.63
CA GLY A 96 -13.41 -1.69 -4.21
C GLY A 96 -12.22 -2.51 -4.64
N GLY A 97 -12.45 -3.52 -5.47
CA GLY A 97 -11.36 -4.31 -6.05
C GLY A 97 -10.45 -3.43 -6.89
N ALA A 98 -9.14 -3.70 -6.83
CA ALA A 98 -8.14 -2.86 -7.49
C ALA A 98 -8.43 -2.66 -8.98
N ALA A 99 -8.73 -3.76 -9.70
CA ALA A 99 -9.01 -3.68 -11.13
C ALA A 99 -10.25 -2.83 -11.43
N GLN A 100 -11.30 -2.94 -10.61
CA GLN A 100 -12.52 -2.18 -10.77
C GLN A 100 -12.31 -0.69 -10.56
N VAL A 101 -11.55 -0.33 -9.53
CA VAL A 101 -11.24 1.07 -9.23
C VAL A 101 -10.41 1.68 -10.35
N GLU A 102 -9.39 0.97 -10.83
CA GLU A 102 -8.57 1.42 -11.96
C GLU A 102 -9.40 1.66 -13.20
N GLU A 103 -10.33 0.76 -13.51
CA GLU A 103 -11.22 0.89 -14.66
C GLU A 103 -12.11 2.13 -14.57
N ILE A 104 -12.65 2.40 -13.37
CA ILE A 104 -13.50 3.57 -13.17
C ILE A 104 -12.69 4.86 -13.32
N ILE A 105 -11.47 4.90 -12.78
CA ILE A 105 -10.58 6.06 -12.95
C ILE A 105 -10.33 6.33 -14.43
N GLU A 106 -10.00 5.29 -15.19
CA GLU A 106 -9.71 5.40 -16.60
C GLU A 106 -10.91 5.92 -17.40
N ARG A 107 -12.11 5.40 -17.11
CA ARG A 107 -13.35 5.85 -17.77
C ARG A 107 -13.74 7.27 -17.38
N SER A 108 -13.45 7.68 -16.15
CA SER A 108 -13.88 9.00 -15.65
C SER A 108 -13.15 10.14 -16.33
N GLN A 109 -11.95 9.90 -16.86
CA GLN A 109 -11.10 10.91 -17.46
C GLN A 109 -10.90 12.11 -16.54
N SER A 110 -10.78 11.84 -15.23
CA SER A 110 -10.58 12.87 -14.22
C SER A 110 -9.28 13.62 -14.44
N GLU A 111 -9.33 14.95 -14.27
CA GLU A 111 -8.13 15.78 -14.37
C GLU A 111 -7.16 15.51 -13.21
N LYS A 112 -7.69 15.17 -12.05
CA LYS A 112 -6.89 14.91 -10.85
C LYS A 112 -7.42 13.69 -10.14
N TYR A 113 -6.51 12.84 -9.71
CA TYR A 113 -6.88 11.74 -8.84
C TYR A 113 -5.67 11.28 -8.02
N VAL A 114 -5.94 10.58 -6.94
CA VAL A 114 -4.95 9.81 -6.20
C VAL A 114 -5.55 8.43 -5.94
N MET A 115 -4.73 7.41 -6.10
CA MET A 115 -5.14 6.02 -5.85
C MET A 115 -4.07 5.31 -5.05
N ALA A 116 -4.49 4.44 -4.13
CA ALA A 116 -3.58 3.57 -3.40
C ALA A 116 -4.17 2.16 -3.32
N LEU A 117 -3.30 1.17 -3.42
CA LEU A 117 -3.68 -0.23 -3.22
C LEU A 117 -3.75 -0.55 -1.74
N ASN A 118 -4.67 -1.40 -1.36
CA ASN A 118 -4.86 -1.83 0.01
C ASN A 118 -5.24 -3.30 0.08
N ALA A 119 -5.16 -3.87 1.29
CA ALA A 119 -5.53 -5.26 1.53
C ALA A 119 -5.71 -5.50 3.03
N LEU A 120 -6.48 -6.52 3.36
CA LEU A 120 -6.65 -6.95 4.74
C LEU A 120 -6.09 -8.35 4.97
#